data_faee63dfb594d819336feda5df4810dc
#
_entry.id   faee63dfb594d819336feda5df4810dc
#
_cell.length_a   1.000
_cell.length_b   1.000
_cell.length_c   1.000
_cell.angle_alpha   90.00
_cell.angle_beta   90.00
_cell.angle_gamma   90.00
#
_symmetry.space_group_name_H-M   'P 1'
#
loop_
_entity.id
_entity.type
_entity.pdbx_description
1 polymer ?
#
loop_
_entity_poly.entity_id
_entity_poly.type
_entity_poly.pdbx_seq_one_letter_code
_entity_poly.pdbx_strand_id
1 'polypeptide(L)'
;MAVVLALVLAGCTTDQLQGWLPTTAGTTNHVDRVIGLWVTSWIVLLIVGVIVWGLIIWVCVAYRRRKGQTGLPVQLRYNMPIEIFYTVVPLILVLGFFAFTARDQAAIEQPTASPDVKIDVYAKRWAWDFNYIDQQNEDESVYYQGIQAQELGDGAIDESQLPELYLPVGKTVQIDLKSRDVAHSFWIIDFLYKKDTIPGKTNSMYFTPEKEGTFSGKCAELCGEYHSLMLFNVKVVSQAEYDQYLNTLDAEGNTGLLGDQYNTNTNQPGTEAPANAAGTEDSEK
;
A
#
# COMPACT_ATOMS: atom_id res chain seq x y z
N MET A 1 -21.50 -11.72 -35.41
CA MET A 1 -21.07 -10.33 -35.64
C MET A 1 -21.82 -9.33 -34.77
N ALA A 2 -23.15 -9.35 -34.68
CA ALA A 2 -23.93 -8.38 -33.87
C ALA A 2 -23.53 -8.37 -32.36
N VAL A 3 -23.29 -9.54 -31.76
CA VAL A 3 -22.89 -9.65 -30.34
C VAL A 3 -21.47 -9.05 -30.09
N VAL A 4 -20.56 -9.26 -31.02
CA VAL A 4 -19.20 -8.67 -30.93
C VAL A 4 -19.27 -7.13 -31.08
N LEU A 5 -20.11 -6.65 -31.97
CA LEU A 5 -20.35 -5.22 -32.17
C LEU A 5 -21.03 -4.59 -30.94
N ALA A 6 -21.96 -5.28 -30.29
CA ALA A 6 -22.60 -4.84 -29.06
C ALA A 6 -21.64 -4.76 -27.88
N LEU A 7 -20.71 -5.72 -27.76
CA LEU A 7 -19.67 -5.71 -26.74
C LEU A 7 -18.65 -4.57 -26.93
N VAL A 8 -18.33 -4.23 -28.19
CA VAL A 8 -17.43 -3.10 -28.51
C VAL A 8 -18.12 -1.73 -28.28
N LEU A 9 -19.44 -1.67 -28.42
CA LEU A 9 -20.22 -0.44 -28.20
C LEU A 9 -20.68 -0.23 -26.75
N ALA A 10 -20.54 -1.25 -25.89
CA ALA A 10 -20.95 -1.16 -24.48
C ALA A 10 -20.12 -0.16 -23.66
N GLY A 11 -18.97 0.26 -24.17
CA GLY A 11 -18.01 1.11 -23.42
C GLY A 11 -17.41 0.38 -22.21
N CYS A 12 -16.34 0.93 -21.65
CA CYS A 12 -15.79 0.46 -20.40
C CYS A 12 -16.35 1.29 -19.25
N THR A 13 -16.69 0.63 -18.12
CA THR A 13 -17.00 1.34 -16.87
C THR A 13 -15.71 1.95 -16.29
N THR A 14 -15.87 2.91 -15.37
CA THR A 14 -14.72 3.51 -14.66
C THR A 14 -13.85 2.44 -14.01
N ASP A 15 -14.46 1.46 -13.34
CA ASP A 15 -13.74 0.35 -12.69
C ASP A 15 -12.93 -0.48 -13.69
N GLN A 16 -13.47 -0.74 -14.88
CA GLN A 16 -12.75 -1.45 -15.94
C GLN A 16 -11.58 -0.64 -16.47
N LEU A 17 -11.74 0.68 -16.62
CA LEU A 17 -10.66 1.58 -17.07
C LEU A 17 -9.53 1.68 -16.06
N GLN A 18 -9.83 1.52 -14.77
CA GLN A 18 -8.87 1.47 -13.67
C GLN A 18 -8.32 0.06 -13.42
N GLY A 19 -8.74 -0.94 -14.21
CA GLY A 19 -8.31 -2.34 -14.06
C GLY A 19 -8.76 -2.97 -12.73
N TRP A 20 -9.97 -2.59 -12.25
CA TRP A 20 -10.59 -3.05 -10.99
C TRP A 20 -9.75 -2.79 -9.74
N LEU A 21 -8.89 -1.80 -9.75
CA LEU A 21 -8.20 -1.37 -8.54
C LEU A 21 -9.21 -0.74 -7.55
N PRO A 22 -9.06 -0.99 -6.25
CA PRO A 22 -9.96 -0.48 -5.19
C PRO A 22 -9.68 1.00 -4.90
N THR A 23 -9.94 1.88 -5.88
CA THR A 23 -9.66 3.32 -5.78
C THR A 23 -10.55 4.12 -6.69
N THR A 24 -10.50 5.44 -6.53
CA THR A 24 -11.03 6.41 -7.48
C THR A 24 -9.89 7.27 -8.01
N ALA A 25 -9.82 7.48 -9.32
CA ALA A 25 -8.82 8.38 -9.93
C ALA A 25 -8.83 9.76 -9.26
N GLY A 26 -7.64 10.33 -9.06
CA GLY A 26 -7.47 11.61 -8.40
C GLY A 26 -7.68 11.60 -6.88
N THR A 27 -7.62 10.45 -6.22
CA THR A 27 -7.69 10.38 -4.74
C THR A 27 -6.42 10.95 -4.11
N THR A 28 -5.25 10.68 -4.69
CA THR A 28 -3.97 11.33 -4.37
C THR A 28 -3.18 11.62 -5.64
N ASN A 29 -2.16 12.47 -5.54
CA ASN A 29 -1.23 12.79 -6.63
C ASN A 29 -0.47 11.58 -7.23
N HIS A 30 -0.51 10.40 -6.60
CA HIS A 30 0.17 9.20 -7.06
C HIS A 30 -0.76 8.15 -7.68
N VAL A 31 -2.05 8.17 -7.34
CA VAL A 31 -3.02 7.13 -7.73
C VAL A 31 -3.08 6.93 -9.24
N ASP A 32 -3.16 8.01 -10.03
CA ASP A 32 -3.25 7.91 -11.49
C ASP A 32 -2.00 7.28 -12.12
N ARG A 33 -0.84 7.49 -11.53
CA ARG A 33 0.42 6.85 -11.94
C ARG A 33 0.38 5.35 -11.70
N VAL A 34 -0.10 4.92 -10.54
CA VAL A 34 -0.25 3.49 -10.18
C VAL A 34 -1.27 2.81 -11.10
N ILE A 35 -2.43 3.46 -11.33
CA ILE A 35 -3.44 2.97 -12.28
C ILE A 35 -2.84 2.82 -13.67
N GLY A 36 -2.10 3.83 -14.14
CA GLY A 36 -1.46 3.83 -15.46
C GLY A 36 -0.47 2.67 -15.63
N LEU A 37 0.39 2.44 -14.62
CA LEU A 37 1.35 1.33 -14.62
C LEU A 37 0.62 -0.02 -14.62
N TRP A 38 -0.41 -0.19 -13.79
CA TRP A 38 -1.21 -1.41 -13.68
C TRP A 38 -1.92 -1.75 -14.99
N VAL A 39 -2.67 -0.80 -15.54
CA VAL A 39 -3.45 -1.01 -16.78
C VAL A 39 -2.52 -1.29 -17.97
N THR A 40 -1.43 -0.52 -18.11
CA THR A 40 -0.44 -0.75 -19.17
C THR A 40 0.19 -2.14 -19.06
N SER A 41 0.50 -2.58 -17.84
CA SER A 41 1.04 -3.92 -17.59
C SER A 41 0.06 -5.00 -18.04
N TRP A 42 -1.23 -4.88 -17.71
CA TRP A 42 -2.26 -5.82 -18.15
C TRP A 42 -2.43 -5.86 -19.67
N ILE A 43 -2.42 -4.71 -20.34
CA ILE A 43 -2.52 -4.64 -21.82
C ILE A 43 -1.37 -5.44 -22.46
N VAL A 44 -0.13 -5.19 -22.02
CA VAL A 44 1.04 -5.89 -22.59
C VAL A 44 1.00 -7.39 -22.27
N LEU A 45 0.66 -7.77 -21.04
CA LEU A 45 0.53 -9.17 -20.65
C LEU A 45 -0.56 -9.90 -21.45
N LEU A 46 -1.69 -9.25 -21.70
CA LEU A 46 -2.77 -9.83 -22.51
C LEU A 46 -2.35 -9.99 -23.97
N ILE A 47 -1.63 -9.03 -24.56
CA ILE A 47 -1.10 -9.15 -25.92
C ILE A 47 -0.16 -10.37 -26.03
N VAL A 48 0.80 -10.47 -25.10
CA VAL A 48 1.72 -11.62 -25.05
C VAL A 48 0.96 -12.92 -24.81
N GLY A 49 -0.02 -12.90 -23.90
CA GLY A 49 -0.88 -14.05 -23.61
C GLY A 49 -1.64 -14.53 -24.85
N VAL A 50 -2.26 -13.64 -25.61
CA VAL A 50 -2.98 -13.99 -26.85
C VAL A 50 -2.03 -14.60 -27.89
N ILE A 51 -0.84 -14.04 -28.05
CA ILE A 51 0.17 -14.59 -28.98
C ILE A 51 0.57 -16.01 -28.55
N VAL A 52 0.93 -16.20 -27.28
CA VAL A 52 1.40 -17.50 -26.76
C VAL A 52 0.29 -18.55 -26.83
N TRP A 53 -0.91 -18.23 -26.36
CA TRP A 53 -2.05 -19.13 -26.42
C TRP A 53 -2.46 -19.45 -27.86
N GLY A 54 -2.42 -18.45 -28.75
CA GLY A 54 -2.65 -18.64 -30.17
C GLY A 54 -1.66 -19.64 -30.79
N LEU A 55 -0.37 -19.50 -30.46
CA LEU A 55 0.66 -20.45 -30.91
C LEU A 55 0.44 -21.86 -30.36
N ILE A 56 0.11 -22.00 -29.06
CA ILE A 56 -0.18 -23.30 -28.44
C ILE A 56 -1.36 -23.97 -29.13
N ILE A 57 -2.48 -23.26 -29.29
CA ILE A 57 -3.68 -23.78 -29.95
C ILE A 57 -3.34 -24.17 -31.40
N TRP A 58 -2.63 -23.32 -32.11
CA TRP A 58 -2.19 -23.61 -33.47
C TRP A 58 -1.37 -24.91 -33.56
N VAL A 59 -0.36 -25.09 -32.68
CA VAL A 59 0.44 -26.31 -32.63
C VAL A 59 -0.40 -27.53 -32.32
N CYS A 60 -1.31 -27.46 -31.37
CA CYS A 60 -2.21 -28.57 -31.00
C CYS A 60 -3.11 -28.98 -32.17
N VAL A 61 -3.56 -28.06 -33.00
CA VAL A 61 -4.43 -28.31 -34.14
C VAL A 61 -3.61 -28.77 -35.36
N ALA A 62 -2.56 -28.01 -35.71
CA ALA A 62 -1.79 -28.23 -36.95
C ALA A 62 -0.91 -29.51 -36.89
N TYR A 63 -0.28 -29.75 -35.75
CA TYR A 63 0.66 -30.87 -35.57
C TYR A 63 0.05 -32.06 -34.84
N ARG A 64 -1.29 -32.11 -34.71
CA ARG A 64 -1.99 -33.26 -34.14
C ARG A 64 -1.71 -34.52 -34.95
N ARG A 65 -1.29 -35.61 -34.28
CA ARG A 65 -1.11 -36.93 -34.89
C ARG A 65 -2.42 -37.42 -35.49
N ARG A 66 -2.43 -37.70 -36.77
CA ARG A 66 -3.61 -38.20 -37.52
C ARG A 66 -3.58 -39.73 -37.64
N LYS A 67 -4.75 -40.35 -37.82
CA LYS A 67 -4.88 -41.79 -38.02
C LYS A 67 -4.09 -42.21 -39.25
N GLY A 68 -3.19 -43.19 -39.09
CA GLY A 68 -2.32 -43.69 -40.15
C GLY A 68 -0.90 -43.08 -40.20
N GLN A 69 -0.62 -42.05 -39.41
CA GLN A 69 0.75 -41.56 -39.28
C GLN A 69 1.59 -42.50 -38.39
N THR A 70 2.70 -43.01 -38.93
CA THR A 70 3.65 -43.88 -38.26
C THR A 70 5.01 -43.19 -38.14
N GLY A 71 5.81 -43.56 -37.13
CA GLY A 71 7.13 -43.00 -36.89
C GLY A 71 7.13 -41.75 -36.03
N LEU A 72 8.32 -41.23 -35.79
CA LEU A 72 8.54 -39.95 -35.07
C LEU A 72 8.43 -38.77 -36.03
N PRO A 73 7.90 -37.65 -35.61
CA PRO A 73 7.92 -36.41 -36.40
C PRO A 73 9.37 -35.95 -36.63
N VAL A 74 9.56 -35.09 -37.62
CA VAL A 74 10.87 -34.50 -37.91
C VAL A 74 11.39 -33.78 -36.65
N GLN A 75 12.60 -34.12 -36.24
CA GLN A 75 13.25 -33.56 -35.06
C GLN A 75 14.25 -32.48 -35.50
N LEU A 76 13.96 -31.24 -35.19
CA LEU A 76 14.93 -30.15 -35.36
C LEU A 76 15.70 -29.98 -34.04
N ARG A 77 17.02 -30.06 -34.09
CA ARG A 77 17.88 -29.92 -32.90
C ARG A 77 17.89 -28.48 -32.37
N TYR A 78 17.98 -27.54 -33.28
CA TYR A 78 17.99 -26.10 -32.95
C TYR A 78 17.56 -25.26 -34.16
N ASN A 79 17.10 -24.04 -33.88
CA ASN A 79 16.83 -23.03 -34.90
C ASN A 79 17.32 -21.69 -34.35
N MET A 80 18.56 -21.34 -34.69
CA MET A 80 19.23 -20.17 -34.11
C MET A 80 18.46 -18.86 -34.26
N PRO A 81 17.81 -18.50 -35.38
CA PRO A 81 17.00 -17.29 -35.47
C PRO A 81 15.85 -17.23 -34.49
N ILE A 82 15.14 -18.34 -34.29
CA ILE A 82 14.01 -18.43 -33.34
C ILE A 82 14.53 -18.39 -31.90
N GLU A 83 15.64 -19.06 -31.61
CA GLU A 83 16.28 -19.05 -30.29
C GLU A 83 16.72 -17.65 -29.87
N ILE A 84 17.37 -16.90 -30.77
CA ILE A 84 17.73 -15.52 -30.56
C ILE A 84 16.49 -14.67 -30.34
N PHE A 85 15.46 -14.83 -31.17
CA PHE A 85 14.22 -14.08 -31.07
C PHE A 85 13.52 -14.25 -29.73
N TYR A 86 13.26 -15.52 -29.29
CA TYR A 86 12.56 -15.75 -28.04
C TYR A 86 13.40 -15.46 -26.79
N THR A 87 14.71 -15.27 -26.93
CA THR A 87 15.59 -14.84 -25.85
C THR A 87 15.66 -13.31 -25.78
N VAL A 88 15.88 -12.65 -26.90
CA VAL A 88 16.11 -11.19 -26.93
C VAL A 88 14.81 -10.40 -26.73
N VAL A 89 13.71 -10.81 -27.34
CA VAL A 89 12.44 -10.06 -27.25
C VAL A 89 11.90 -10.01 -25.81
N PRO A 90 11.80 -11.11 -25.06
CA PRO A 90 11.39 -11.05 -23.65
C PRO A 90 12.37 -10.24 -22.78
N LEU A 91 13.67 -10.31 -23.04
CA LEU A 91 14.66 -9.52 -22.32
C LEU A 91 14.42 -8.01 -22.52
N ILE A 92 14.18 -7.57 -23.75
CA ILE A 92 13.86 -6.16 -24.05
C ILE A 92 12.56 -5.73 -23.34
N LEU A 93 11.52 -6.59 -23.34
CA LEU A 93 10.26 -6.32 -22.65
C LEU A 93 10.48 -6.16 -21.13
N VAL A 94 11.21 -7.07 -20.50
CA VAL A 94 11.50 -7.03 -19.05
C VAL A 94 12.30 -5.77 -18.71
N LEU A 95 13.34 -5.44 -19.47
CA LEU A 95 14.14 -4.22 -19.25
C LEU A 95 13.28 -2.96 -19.43
N GLY A 96 12.40 -2.93 -20.43
CA GLY A 96 11.45 -1.84 -20.62
C GLY A 96 10.51 -1.67 -19.41
N PHE A 97 9.87 -2.75 -18.95
CA PHE A 97 9.02 -2.72 -17.76
C PHE A 97 9.77 -2.29 -16.51
N PHE A 98 10.98 -2.80 -16.32
CA PHE A 98 11.83 -2.38 -15.20
C PHE A 98 12.09 -0.88 -15.22
N ALA A 99 12.42 -0.30 -16.37
CA ALA A 99 12.66 1.13 -16.50
C ALA A 99 11.42 1.97 -16.15
N PHE A 100 10.23 1.56 -16.62
CA PHE A 100 8.97 2.24 -16.28
C PHE A 100 8.65 2.13 -14.79
N THR A 101 8.74 0.92 -14.23
CA THR A 101 8.45 0.68 -12.80
C THR A 101 9.42 1.47 -11.92
N ALA A 102 10.73 1.43 -12.22
CA ALA A 102 11.75 2.16 -11.45
C ALA A 102 11.52 3.68 -11.49
N ARG A 103 11.15 4.23 -12.66
CA ARG A 103 10.80 5.64 -12.80
C ARG A 103 9.58 6.02 -11.94
N ASP A 104 8.52 5.21 -11.98
CA ASP A 104 7.29 5.49 -11.26
C ASP A 104 7.48 5.32 -9.76
N GLN A 105 8.21 4.30 -9.33
CA GLN A 105 8.60 4.11 -7.94
C GLN A 105 9.43 5.30 -7.43
N ALA A 106 10.45 5.75 -8.18
CA ALA A 106 11.25 6.89 -7.78
C ALA A 106 10.42 8.17 -7.62
N ALA A 107 9.38 8.37 -8.43
CA ALA A 107 8.49 9.52 -8.32
C ALA A 107 7.55 9.43 -7.08
N ILE A 108 7.08 8.23 -6.73
CA ILE A 108 6.23 8.00 -5.55
C ILE A 108 7.05 8.14 -4.26
N GLU A 109 8.29 7.63 -4.25
CA GLU A 109 9.17 7.63 -3.08
C GLU A 109 9.98 8.93 -2.92
N GLN A 110 9.78 9.91 -3.79
CA GLN A 110 10.54 11.17 -3.73
C GLN A 110 10.20 11.95 -2.47
N PRO A 111 11.18 12.21 -1.59
CA PRO A 111 10.95 12.98 -0.38
C PRO A 111 10.49 14.40 -0.69
N THR A 112 9.52 14.89 0.06
CA THR A 112 9.11 16.30 0.05
C THR A 112 10.01 17.08 0.99
N ALA A 113 10.70 18.11 0.48
CA ALA A 113 11.70 18.87 1.26
C ALA A 113 11.09 19.61 2.47
N SER A 114 9.83 20.05 2.35
CA SER A 114 9.10 20.75 3.41
C SER A 114 7.63 20.33 3.30
N PRO A 115 7.21 19.24 3.93
CA PRO A 115 5.81 18.84 3.93
C PRO A 115 4.98 19.85 4.72
N ASP A 116 3.75 20.11 4.27
CA ASP A 116 2.79 20.96 5.02
C ASP A 116 2.36 20.26 6.32
N VAL A 117 2.27 18.93 6.29
CA VAL A 117 1.85 18.10 7.42
C VAL A 117 2.83 16.96 7.61
N LYS A 118 3.24 16.74 8.85
CA LYS A 118 4.07 15.61 9.26
C LYS A 118 3.36 14.79 10.34
N ILE A 119 3.31 13.47 10.16
CA ILE A 119 2.65 12.56 11.09
C ILE A 119 3.58 11.37 11.34
N ASP A 120 3.84 11.08 12.62
CA ASP A 120 4.50 9.83 13.01
C ASP A 120 3.41 8.78 13.31
N VAL A 121 3.46 7.67 12.59
CA VAL A 121 2.55 6.54 12.78
C VAL A 121 3.29 5.41 13.44
N TYR A 122 2.82 5.00 14.61
CA TYR A 122 3.33 3.85 15.32
C TYR A 122 2.36 2.68 15.23
N ALA A 123 2.82 1.61 14.61
CA ALA A 123 2.12 0.33 14.61
C ALA A 123 2.39 -0.42 15.93
N LYS A 124 1.34 -1.01 16.49
CA LYS A 124 1.39 -1.89 17.67
C LYS A 124 0.38 -3.02 17.51
N ARG A 125 0.51 -4.11 18.22
CA ARG A 125 -0.46 -5.23 18.22
C ARG A 125 -1.68 -4.87 19.07
N TRP A 126 -2.82 -4.57 18.48
CA TRP A 126 -3.23 -4.53 17.07
C TRP A 126 -3.99 -3.24 16.80
N ALA A 127 -3.28 -2.13 16.86
CA ALA A 127 -3.80 -0.78 16.68
C ALA A 127 -2.74 0.17 16.10
N TRP A 128 -3.14 1.41 15.79
CA TRP A 128 -2.29 2.44 15.24
C TRP A 128 -2.34 3.69 16.13
N ASP A 129 -1.17 4.22 16.51
CA ASP A 129 -1.07 5.54 17.13
C ASP A 129 -0.67 6.57 16.08
N PHE A 130 -1.28 7.75 16.12
CA PHE A 130 -1.02 8.84 15.20
C PHE A 130 -0.51 10.05 15.98
N ASN A 131 0.74 10.50 15.75
CA ASN A 131 1.28 11.72 16.30
C ASN A 131 1.30 12.78 15.21
N TYR A 132 0.57 13.85 15.39
CA TYR A 132 0.53 15.02 14.52
C TYR A 132 1.61 15.99 14.97
N ILE A 133 2.69 16.08 14.20
CA ILE A 133 3.90 16.81 14.59
C ILE A 133 3.73 18.30 14.29
N ASP A 134 3.79 19.14 15.32
CA ASP A 134 4.04 20.56 15.11
C ASP A 134 5.50 20.75 14.72
N GLN A 135 5.74 21.21 13.49
CA GLN A 135 7.09 21.35 12.93
C GLN A 135 7.85 22.58 13.48
N GLN A 136 7.20 23.45 14.22
CA GLN A 136 7.79 24.64 14.83
C GLN A 136 8.07 24.42 16.32
N ASN A 137 7.20 23.67 16.98
CA ASN A 137 7.30 23.38 18.40
C ASN A 137 6.77 21.94 18.70
N GLU A 138 7.66 20.98 18.84
CA GLU A 138 7.27 19.59 19.12
C GLU A 138 6.42 19.43 20.39
N ASP A 139 6.58 20.30 21.37
CA ASP A 139 5.78 20.27 22.61
C ASP A 139 4.30 20.65 22.39
N GLU A 140 3.99 21.30 21.27
CA GLU A 140 2.62 21.61 20.83
C GLU A 140 2.02 20.53 19.92
N SER A 141 2.75 19.46 19.66
CA SER A 141 2.23 18.30 18.94
C SER A 141 1.09 17.64 19.70
N VAL A 142 0.18 17.00 18.95
CA VAL A 142 -0.94 16.27 19.54
C VAL A 142 -0.97 14.85 19.00
N TYR A 143 -1.60 13.94 19.76
CA TYR A 143 -1.64 12.54 19.34
C TYR A 143 -3.05 11.94 19.46
N TYR A 144 -3.28 10.91 18.67
CA TYR A 144 -4.38 9.97 18.83
C TYR A 144 -3.81 8.61 19.22
N GLN A 145 -4.25 8.07 20.37
CA GLN A 145 -3.90 6.72 20.79
C GLN A 145 -4.93 5.72 20.28
N GLY A 146 -4.52 4.87 19.34
CA GLY A 146 -5.40 3.88 18.77
C GLY A 146 -5.75 2.74 19.71
N ILE A 147 -6.98 2.25 19.60
CA ILE A 147 -7.48 1.05 20.27
C ILE A 147 -7.78 -0.03 19.25
N GLN A 148 -7.79 -1.28 19.72
CA GLN A 148 -8.04 -2.43 18.87
C GLN A 148 -9.51 -2.48 18.43
N ALA A 149 -9.79 -2.74 17.16
CA ALA A 149 -11.14 -2.71 16.62
C ALA A 149 -12.15 -3.62 17.35
N GLN A 150 -11.70 -4.77 17.83
CA GLN A 150 -12.57 -5.69 18.60
C GLN A 150 -13.00 -5.15 19.98
N GLU A 151 -12.32 -4.12 20.48
CA GLU A 151 -12.67 -3.48 21.76
C GLU A 151 -13.77 -2.43 21.58
N LEU A 152 -14.15 -2.15 20.32
CA LEU A 152 -15.12 -1.12 19.94
C LEU A 152 -16.58 -1.61 19.94
N GLY A 153 -16.87 -2.83 20.37
CA GLY A 153 -18.25 -3.33 20.34
C GLY A 153 -18.46 -4.71 20.95
N ASP A 154 -19.63 -5.27 20.72
CA ASP A 154 -20.12 -6.55 21.21
C ASP A 154 -19.65 -7.79 20.41
N GLY A 155 -18.56 -7.65 19.66
CA GLY A 155 -17.99 -8.67 18.79
C GLY A 155 -18.23 -8.47 17.29
N ALA A 156 -19.04 -7.47 16.89
CA ALA A 156 -19.14 -6.99 15.52
C ALA A 156 -18.26 -5.73 15.35
N ILE A 157 -17.54 -5.64 14.23
CA ILE A 157 -16.79 -4.43 13.90
C ILE A 157 -17.76 -3.41 13.32
N ASP A 158 -17.91 -2.28 14.01
CA ASP A 158 -18.58 -1.09 13.48
C ASP A 158 -17.50 -0.19 12.86
N GLU A 159 -17.46 -0.13 11.53
CA GLU A 159 -16.47 0.66 10.79
C GLU A 159 -16.56 2.17 11.11
N SER A 160 -17.70 2.66 11.57
CA SER A 160 -17.88 4.07 11.97
C SER A 160 -17.17 4.44 13.27
N GLN A 161 -16.78 3.43 14.07
CA GLN A 161 -16.08 3.60 15.35
C GLN A 161 -14.59 3.31 15.28
N LEU A 162 -14.06 2.97 14.09
CA LEU A 162 -12.63 2.72 13.91
C LEU A 162 -11.80 3.98 14.17
N PRO A 163 -10.55 3.82 14.62
CA PRO A 163 -9.61 4.93 14.73
C PRO A 163 -9.52 5.75 13.45
N GLU A 164 -9.49 7.06 13.56
CA GLU A 164 -9.51 7.97 12.43
C GLU A 164 -8.19 8.76 12.31
N LEU A 165 -7.57 8.68 11.14
CA LEU A 165 -6.45 9.53 10.74
C LEU A 165 -6.98 10.69 9.91
N TYR A 166 -6.82 11.92 10.40
CA TYR A 166 -7.23 13.13 9.68
C TYR A 166 -6.11 13.68 8.81
N LEU A 167 -6.45 14.07 7.59
CA LEU A 167 -5.52 14.65 6.61
C LEU A 167 -6.19 15.85 5.92
N PRO A 168 -5.51 16.98 5.75
CA PRO A 168 -6.07 18.12 5.01
C PRO A 168 -5.93 17.91 3.50
N VAL A 169 -7.01 18.18 2.74
CA VAL A 169 -7.01 18.10 1.28
C VAL A 169 -6.06 19.10 0.65
N GLY A 170 -5.35 18.72 -0.42
CA GLY A 170 -4.45 19.60 -1.17
C GLY A 170 -3.13 19.95 -0.47
N LYS A 171 -2.85 19.38 0.68
CA LYS A 171 -1.60 19.59 1.43
C LYS A 171 -0.62 18.42 1.23
N THR A 172 0.66 18.76 1.17
CA THR A 172 1.72 17.75 1.13
C THR A 172 1.89 17.09 2.48
N VAL A 173 1.77 15.77 2.53
CA VAL A 173 1.83 14.97 3.75
C VAL A 173 3.07 14.09 3.73
N GLN A 174 3.82 14.09 4.83
CA GLN A 174 4.81 13.07 5.17
C GLN A 174 4.29 12.23 6.32
N ILE A 175 4.26 10.93 6.15
CA ILE A 175 4.01 9.96 7.23
C ILE A 175 5.29 9.19 7.49
N ASP A 176 5.81 9.30 8.71
CA ASP A 176 6.93 8.48 9.18
C ASP A 176 6.39 7.26 9.92
N LEU A 177 6.75 6.08 9.43
CA LEU A 177 6.22 4.79 9.85
C LEU A 177 7.20 4.09 10.78
N LYS A 178 6.75 3.77 11.98
CA LYS A 178 7.52 3.12 13.04
C LYS A 178 6.72 1.96 13.63
N SER A 179 7.39 1.02 14.26
CA SER A 179 6.73 -0.09 14.96
C SER A 179 7.17 -0.17 16.41
N ARG A 180 6.22 -0.44 17.32
CA ARG A 180 6.48 -0.64 18.74
C ARG A 180 6.89 -2.07 19.09
N ASP A 181 6.59 -3.05 18.22
CA ASP A 181 6.72 -4.47 18.56
C ASP A 181 7.21 -5.34 17.40
N VAL A 182 6.36 -5.69 16.44
CA VAL A 182 6.66 -6.55 15.30
C VAL A 182 6.52 -5.80 13.98
N ALA A 183 6.84 -6.44 12.86
CA ALA A 183 6.57 -5.86 11.55
C ALA A 183 5.04 -5.78 11.29
N HIS A 184 4.60 -4.64 10.76
CA HIS A 184 3.27 -4.40 10.22
C HIS A 184 3.41 -3.71 8.86
N SER A 185 2.33 -3.47 8.16
CA SER A 185 2.33 -2.68 6.94
C SER A 185 1.15 -1.70 6.94
N PHE A 186 1.45 -0.42 6.87
CA PHE A 186 0.46 0.65 6.83
C PHE A 186 -0.10 0.78 5.41
N TRP A 187 -1.38 0.54 5.23
CA TRP A 187 -2.03 0.56 3.93
C TRP A 187 -3.31 1.36 3.96
N ILE A 188 -3.34 2.47 3.21
CA ILE A 188 -4.55 3.20 2.87
C ILE A 188 -5.01 2.67 1.50
N ILE A 189 -6.12 1.94 1.47
CA ILE A 189 -6.49 1.09 0.32
C ILE A 189 -6.68 1.93 -0.94
N ASP A 190 -7.50 2.97 -0.86
CA ASP A 190 -7.84 3.83 -2.00
C ASP A 190 -6.65 4.68 -2.51
N PHE A 191 -5.63 4.90 -1.67
CA PHE A 191 -4.42 5.63 -2.08
C PHE A 191 -3.47 4.76 -2.91
N LEU A 192 -3.74 3.45 -3.02
CA LEU A 192 -2.91 2.46 -3.68
C LEU A 192 -1.44 2.49 -3.18
N TYR A 193 -1.26 2.89 -1.93
CA TYR A 193 0.05 3.07 -1.32
C TYR A 193 0.10 2.35 0.02
N LYS A 194 1.02 1.40 0.13
CA LYS A 194 1.33 0.73 1.40
C LYS A 194 2.83 0.71 1.63
N LYS A 195 3.21 0.75 2.90
CA LYS A 195 4.62 0.65 3.29
C LYS A 195 4.75 -0.01 4.65
N ASP A 196 5.78 -0.83 4.80
CA ASP A 196 6.00 -1.60 6.01
C ASP A 196 6.50 -0.73 7.15
N THR A 197 6.02 -1.03 8.36
CA THR A 197 6.53 -0.52 9.62
C THR A 197 7.42 -1.60 10.24
N ILE A 198 8.72 -1.32 10.28
CA ILE A 198 9.73 -2.30 10.71
C ILE A 198 10.31 -1.84 12.04
N PRO A 199 10.34 -2.72 13.07
CA PRO A 199 10.97 -2.39 14.35
C PRO A 199 12.40 -1.87 14.18
N GLY A 200 12.72 -0.75 14.83
CA GLY A 200 14.05 -0.11 14.77
C GLY A 200 14.40 0.56 13.45
N LYS A 201 13.44 0.68 12.52
CA LYS A 201 13.62 1.39 11.25
C LYS A 201 12.45 2.33 10.98
N THR A 202 12.72 3.57 10.63
CA THR A 202 11.72 4.50 10.13
C THR A 202 11.64 4.39 8.61
N ASN A 203 10.45 4.14 8.07
CA ASN A 203 10.11 4.30 6.67
C ASN A 203 9.23 5.54 6.51
N SER A 204 9.30 6.21 5.36
CA SER A 204 8.48 7.41 5.13
C SER A 204 7.61 7.26 3.87
N MET A 205 6.39 7.79 3.93
CA MET A 205 5.47 7.91 2.81
C MET A 205 5.25 9.40 2.51
N TYR A 206 5.17 9.75 1.23
CA TYR A 206 4.98 11.13 0.77
C TYR A 206 3.85 11.17 -0.24
N PHE A 207 2.83 12.00 -0.01
CA PHE A 207 1.71 12.15 -0.94
C PHE A 207 0.93 13.44 -0.66
N THR A 208 0.04 13.78 -1.58
CA THR A 208 -0.92 14.87 -1.43
C THR A 208 -2.32 14.28 -1.61
N PRO A 209 -3.19 14.26 -0.59
CA PRO A 209 -4.60 13.92 -0.77
C PRO A 209 -5.27 14.98 -1.65
N GLU A 210 -5.94 14.56 -2.73
CA GLU A 210 -6.57 15.49 -3.69
C GLU A 210 -8.09 15.46 -3.64
N LYS A 211 -8.68 14.52 -2.88
CA LYS A 211 -10.12 14.35 -2.78
C LYS A 211 -10.55 14.16 -1.33
N GLU A 212 -11.51 14.97 -0.89
CA GLU A 212 -12.16 14.80 0.41
C GLU A 212 -12.98 13.52 0.46
N GLY A 213 -13.06 12.91 1.65
CA GLY A 213 -13.80 11.69 1.90
C GLY A 213 -13.25 10.84 3.02
N THR A 214 -13.90 9.71 3.25
CA THR A 214 -13.46 8.68 4.20
C THR A 214 -12.94 7.48 3.42
N PHE A 215 -11.73 7.06 3.76
CA PHE A 215 -11.03 5.96 3.10
C PHE A 215 -10.64 4.90 4.12
N SER A 216 -10.69 3.63 3.73
CA SER A 216 -10.34 2.53 4.63
C SER A 216 -8.85 2.30 4.71
N GLY A 217 -8.36 2.06 5.92
CA GLY A 217 -6.98 1.68 6.20
C GLY A 217 -6.89 0.38 6.98
N LYS A 218 -5.81 -0.36 6.77
CA LYS A 218 -5.57 -1.63 7.48
C LYS A 218 -4.11 -2.02 7.54
N CYS A 219 -3.79 -2.98 8.41
CA CYS A 219 -2.52 -3.69 8.37
C CYS A 219 -2.47 -4.65 7.18
N ALA A 220 -1.33 -4.68 6.47
CA ALA A 220 -1.09 -5.53 5.31
C ALA A 220 0.16 -6.43 5.46
N GLU A 221 0.66 -6.62 6.71
CA GLU A 221 1.73 -7.57 7.07
C GLU A 221 1.28 -8.39 8.28
N LEU A 222 1.36 -9.72 8.18
CA LEU A 222 0.87 -10.62 9.22
C LEU A 222 1.59 -10.38 10.56
N CYS A 223 0.86 -9.82 11.52
CA CYS A 223 1.40 -9.38 12.80
C CYS A 223 0.85 -10.13 14.04
N GLY A 224 0.10 -11.21 13.83
CA GLY A 224 -0.40 -12.06 14.92
C GLY A 224 -1.91 -12.30 14.87
N GLU A 225 -2.51 -12.64 16.01
CA GLU A 225 -3.87 -13.16 16.15
C GLU A 225 -4.95 -12.22 15.59
N TYR A 226 -4.88 -10.93 15.91
CA TYR A 226 -5.87 -9.94 15.47
C TYR A 226 -5.41 -9.08 14.30
N HIS A 227 -4.52 -9.62 13.46
CA HIS A 227 -4.03 -8.93 12.26
C HIS A 227 -5.15 -8.36 11.38
N SER A 228 -6.24 -9.14 11.18
CA SER A 228 -7.38 -8.74 10.34
C SER A 228 -8.24 -7.62 10.98
N LEU A 229 -8.09 -7.39 12.28
CA LEU A 229 -8.84 -6.39 13.05
C LEU A 229 -8.02 -5.10 13.28
N MET A 230 -6.80 -5.03 12.78
CA MET A 230 -5.94 -3.85 12.87
C MET A 230 -6.32 -2.84 11.77
N LEU A 231 -7.49 -2.26 11.93
CA LEU A 231 -8.19 -1.39 10.98
C LEU A 231 -8.15 0.06 11.45
N PHE A 232 -8.34 1.00 10.51
CA PHE A 232 -8.53 2.42 10.76
C PHE A 232 -9.23 3.09 9.59
N ASN A 233 -9.76 4.30 9.79
CA ASN A 233 -10.27 5.16 8.73
C ASN A 233 -9.34 6.34 8.49
N VAL A 234 -9.31 6.84 7.26
CA VAL A 234 -8.63 8.07 6.89
C VAL A 234 -9.68 9.08 6.48
N LYS A 235 -9.73 10.21 7.18
CA LYS A 235 -10.60 11.35 6.90
C LYS A 235 -9.81 12.40 6.16
N VAL A 236 -10.01 12.52 4.86
CA VAL A 236 -9.49 13.67 4.10
C VAL A 236 -10.53 14.78 4.15
N VAL A 237 -10.16 15.90 4.76
CA VAL A 237 -11.09 16.98 5.11
C VAL A 237 -10.52 18.35 4.70
N SER A 238 -11.33 19.40 4.83
CA SER A 238 -10.87 20.78 4.67
C SER A 238 -9.81 21.14 5.72
N GLN A 239 -8.99 22.17 5.44
CA GLN A 239 -7.99 22.66 6.41
C GLN A 239 -8.66 23.07 7.74
N ALA A 240 -9.83 23.71 7.67
CA ALA A 240 -10.54 24.17 8.86
C ALA A 240 -11.01 23.00 9.76
N GLU A 241 -11.49 21.92 9.16
CA GLU A 241 -11.89 20.71 9.90
C GLU A 241 -10.69 19.96 10.45
N TYR A 242 -9.58 19.94 9.71
CA TYR A 242 -8.32 19.38 10.20
C TYR A 242 -7.82 20.13 11.43
N ASP A 243 -7.76 21.47 11.38
CA ASP A 243 -7.35 22.32 12.51
C ASP A 243 -8.29 22.15 13.70
N GLN A 244 -9.60 22.06 13.46
CA GLN A 244 -10.59 21.78 14.50
C GLN A 244 -10.35 20.44 15.18
N TYR A 245 -10.00 19.39 14.40
CA TYR A 245 -9.70 18.08 14.95
C TYR A 245 -8.46 18.11 15.85
N LEU A 246 -7.37 18.77 15.43
CA LEU A 246 -6.17 18.92 16.27
C LEU A 246 -6.47 19.68 17.57
N ASN A 247 -7.26 20.74 17.49
CA ASN A 247 -7.72 21.48 18.68
C ASN A 247 -8.57 20.60 19.62
N THR A 248 -9.34 19.64 19.09
CA THR A 248 -10.11 18.70 19.89
C THR A 248 -9.17 17.76 20.65
N LEU A 249 -8.15 17.21 19.99
CA LEU A 249 -7.15 16.36 20.64
C LEU A 249 -6.42 17.11 21.76
N ASP A 250 -6.05 18.37 21.53
CA ASP A 250 -5.42 19.23 22.53
C ASP A 250 -6.35 19.45 23.74
N ALA A 251 -7.62 19.81 23.50
CA ALA A 251 -8.62 20.03 24.55
C ALA A 251 -8.94 18.78 25.38
N GLU A 252 -8.77 17.59 24.79
CA GLU A 252 -8.89 16.28 25.48
C GLU A 252 -7.63 15.94 26.29
N GLY A 253 -6.57 16.74 26.21
CA GLY A 253 -5.30 16.52 26.90
C GLY A 253 -4.34 15.57 26.19
N ASN A 254 -4.59 15.27 24.92
CA ASN A 254 -3.74 14.42 24.08
C ASN A 254 -2.58 15.25 23.49
N THR A 255 -1.80 15.92 24.33
CA THR A 255 -0.69 16.81 23.98
C THR A 255 0.66 16.12 24.09
N GLY A 256 1.63 16.53 23.27
CA GLY A 256 2.95 15.92 23.17
C GLY A 256 2.97 14.74 22.20
N LEU A 257 3.89 13.81 22.42
CA LEU A 257 4.14 12.67 21.52
C LEU A 257 4.06 11.33 22.26
N LEU A 258 3.36 10.37 21.65
CA LEU A 258 3.52 8.95 21.97
C LEU A 258 4.76 8.42 21.23
N GLY A 259 5.94 8.68 21.79
CA GLY A 259 7.23 8.34 21.19
C GLY A 259 7.74 6.92 21.49
N ASP A 260 9.04 6.73 21.35
CA ASP A 260 9.71 5.43 21.48
C ASP A 260 9.69 4.86 22.92
N GLN A 261 9.40 5.68 23.94
CA GLN A 261 9.22 5.24 25.32
C GLN A 261 8.07 4.23 25.52
N TYR A 262 7.16 4.13 24.54
CA TYR A 262 6.08 3.15 24.54
C TYR A 262 6.40 1.88 23.74
N ASN A 263 7.63 1.74 23.21
CA ASN A 263 8.04 0.55 22.48
C ASN A 263 8.11 -0.65 23.43
N THR A 264 7.51 -1.77 23.03
CA THR A 264 7.48 -3.00 23.82
C THR A 264 8.56 -4.01 23.43
N ASN A 265 9.20 -3.81 22.27
CA ASN A 265 10.32 -4.64 21.84
C ASN A 265 11.66 -4.01 22.23
N THR A 266 12.19 -4.36 23.38
CA THR A 266 13.45 -3.85 23.92
C THR A 266 14.70 -4.34 23.17
N ASN A 267 14.56 -5.30 22.25
CA ASN A 267 15.66 -5.84 21.44
C ASN A 267 15.81 -5.15 20.08
N GLN A 268 15.11 -4.04 19.84
CA GLN A 268 15.24 -3.29 18.59
C GLN A 268 16.61 -2.61 18.51
N PRO A 269 17.30 -2.67 17.36
CA PRO A 269 18.50 -1.88 17.15
C PRO A 269 18.21 -0.38 17.28
N GLY A 270 18.93 0.32 18.14
CA GLY A 270 18.76 1.76 18.37
C GLY A 270 17.73 2.15 19.43
N THR A 271 17.07 1.19 20.09
CA THR A 271 16.27 1.45 21.29
C THR A 271 17.13 1.18 22.54
N GLU A 272 17.53 2.22 23.26
CA GLU A 272 17.97 2.06 24.64
C GLU A 272 16.73 1.81 25.50
N ALA A 273 16.75 0.78 26.34
CA ALA A 273 15.69 0.56 27.31
C ALA A 273 15.52 1.82 28.16
N PRO A 274 14.30 2.32 28.38
CA PRO A 274 14.11 3.50 29.20
C PRO A 274 14.78 3.27 30.56
N ALA A 275 15.57 4.23 30.99
CA ALA A 275 16.39 4.15 32.22
C ALA A 275 15.60 3.85 33.50
N ASN A 276 14.28 3.80 33.45
CA ASN A 276 13.33 3.57 34.54
C ASN A 276 12.78 2.14 34.63
N ALA A 277 13.13 1.23 33.71
CA ALA A 277 12.67 -0.16 33.77
C ALA A 277 13.47 -1.05 34.76
N ALA A 278 14.51 -0.52 35.39
CA ALA A 278 15.38 -1.24 36.30
C ALA A 278 15.08 -1.01 37.81
N GLY A 279 13.82 -0.72 38.16
CA GLY A 279 13.54 -0.31 39.54
C GLY A 279 12.22 -0.78 40.13
N THR A 280 11.87 -2.07 40.06
CA THR A 280 10.90 -2.70 40.99
C THR A 280 10.97 -4.23 40.96
N GLU A 281 12.14 -4.80 41.14
CA GLU A 281 12.27 -6.17 41.65
C GLU A 281 13.23 -6.15 42.82
N ASP A 282 12.75 -5.82 44.01
CA ASP A 282 13.28 -6.27 45.30
C ASP A 282 12.47 -5.64 46.44
N SER A 283 11.33 -6.24 46.77
CA SER A 283 10.82 -6.24 48.16
C SER A 283 9.62 -7.16 48.29
N GLU A 284 9.85 -8.45 48.40
CA GLU A 284 9.06 -9.34 49.26
C GLU A 284 9.86 -10.61 49.52
N LYS A 285 10.49 -10.61 50.69
CA LYS A 285 10.82 -11.83 51.42
C LYS A 285 9.85 -12.01 52.55
#